data_a587bed704f65b23a5ee12b020c9f6e6
#
_entry.id   a587bed704f65b23a5ee12b020c9f6e6
#
_cell.length_a   1.000
_cell.length_b   1.000
_cell.length_c   1.000
_cell.angle_alpha   90.00
_cell.angle_beta   90.00
_cell.angle_gamma   90.00
#
_symmetry.space_group_name_H-M   'P 1'
#
loop_
_entity.id
_entity.type
_entity.pdbx_description
1 polymer ?
#
loop_
_entity_poly.entity_id
_entity_poly.type
_entity_poly.pdbx_seq_one_letter_code
_entity_poly.pdbx_strand_id
1 'polypeptide(L)' 'MTITKLQIGSKWKHKTSNDVYVVMEQYSYRVVLKHELTGTIIKSTIGCLNPDGFAEYQRIEE' A
#
# COMPACT_ATOMS: atom_id res chain seq x y z
N MET A 1 11.08 -5.47 -17.82
CA MET A 1 10.46 -5.84 -16.53
C MET A 1 9.30 -4.90 -16.24
N THR A 2 8.16 -5.46 -15.95
CA THR A 2 6.97 -4.65 -15.71
C THR A 2 6.81 -4.36 -14.22
N ILE A 3 6.69 -3.08 -13.88
CA ILE A 3 6.42 -2.66 -12.50
C ILE A 3 4.92 -2.68 -12.30
N THR A 4 4.47 -3.35 -11.24
CA THR A 4 3.06 -3.37 -10.87
C THR A 4 2.63 -1.97 -10.47
N LYS A 5 1.57 -1.47 -11.13
CA LYS A 5 0.97 -0.19 -10.76
C LYS A 5 -0.21 -0.43 -9.86
N LEU A 6 -0.22 0.28 -8.74
CA LEU A 6 -1.33 0.25 -7.82
C LEU A 6 -2.34 1.33 -8.20
N GLN A 7 -3.60 1.06 -7.91
CA GLN A 7 -4.64 2.06 -8.12
C GLN A 7 -4.54 3.11 -7.03
N ILE A 8 -4.38 4.37 -7.43
CA ILE A 8 -4.34 5.49 -6.47
C ILE A 8 -5.69 5.59 -5.77
N GLY A 9 -5.66 5.72 -4.45
CA GLY A 9 -6.86 5.72 -3.62
C GLY A 9 -7.28 4.35 -3.13
N SER A 10 -6.60 3.27 -3.56
CA SER A 10 -6.88 1.93 -3.05
C SER A 10 -6.45 1.81 -1.60
N LYS A 11 -7.16 0.99 -0.84
CA LYS A 11 -6.88 0.79 0.58
C LYS A 11 -6.16 -0.52 0.81
N TRP A 12 -5.20 -0.49 1.71
CA TRP A 12 -4.39 -1.63 2.07
C TRP A 12 -4.28 -1.74 3.58
N LYS A 13 -4.41 -2.93 4.10
CA LYS A 13 -4.32 -3.21 5.53
C LYS A 13 -3.01 -3.90 5.85
N HIS A 14 -2.28 -3.42 6.85
CA HIS A 14 -1.08 -4.08 7.33
C HIS A 14 -1.46 -5.38 8.03
N LYS A 15 -0.86 -6.48 7.64
CA LYS A 15 -1.26 -7.81 8.12
C LYS A 15 -1.03 -8.01 9.61
N THR A 16 -0.01 -7.37 10.16
CA THR A 16 0.34 -7.53 11.58
C THR A 16 -0.40 -6.56 12.48
N SER A 17 -0.40 -5.28 12.12
CA SER A 17 -0.95 -4.22 12.98
C SER A 17 -2.42 -3.93 12.73
N ASN A 18 -2.99 -4.42 11.62
CA ASN A 18 -4.35 -4.13 11.17
C ASN A 18 -4.60 -2.66 10.83
N ASP A 19 -3.56 -1.85 10.70
CA ASP A 19 -3.70 -0.47 10.28
C ASP A 19 -4.05 -0.40 8.79
N VAL A 20 -4.96 0.51 8.46
CA VAL A 20 -5.39 0.71 7.07
C VAL A 20 -4.70 1.93 6.49
N TYR A 21 -4.15 1.76 5.29
CA TYR A 21 -3.45 2.82 4.57
C TYR A 21 -4.06 2.99 3.19
N VAL A 22 -4.03 4.22 2.71
CA VAL A 22 -4.52 4.57 1.37
C VAL A 22 -3.32 4.91 0.49
N VAL A 23 -3.29 4.36 -0.71
CA VAL A 23 -2.24 4.68 -1.68
C VAL A 23 -2.47 6.10 -2.21
N MET A 24 -1.54 6.99 -1.93
CA MET A 24 -1.63 8.38 -2.37
C MET A 24 -0.90 8.60 -3.69
N GLU A 25 0.29 8.03 -3.83
CA GLU A 25 1.11 8.18 -5.01
C GLU A 25 2.01 6.96 -5.19
N GLN A 26 2.49 6.76 -6.40
CA GLN A 26 3.44 5.70 -6.71
C GLN A 26 4.52 6.25 -7.66
N TYR A 27 5.78 6.04 -7.28
CA TYR A 27 6.93 6.45 -8.08
C TYR A 27 7.79 5.23 -8.34
N SER A 28 7.58 4.56 -9.48
CA SER A 28 8.29 3.31 -9.83
C SER A 28 8.13 2.27 -8.72
N TYR A 29 9.18 2.00 -7.96
CA TYR A 29 9.16 1.02 -6.87
C TYR A 29 8.66 1.58 -5.55
N ARG A 30 8.55 2.90 -5.44
CA ARG A 30 8.21 3.56 -4.18
C ARG A 30 6.75 3.93 -4.18
N VAL A 31 6.10 3.72 -3.05
CA VAL A 31 4.71 4.11 -2.86
C VAL A 31 4.59 5.01 -1.64
N VAL A 32 3.70 5.97 -1.74
CA VAL A 32 3.37 6.87 -0.62
C VAL A 32 2.01 6.46 -0.09
N LEU A 33 1.97 6.13 1.19
CA LEU A 33 0.77 5.67 1.86
C LEU A 33 0.38 6.68 2.94
N LYS A 34 -0.93 6.82 3.14
CA LYS A 34 -1.48 7.66 4.20
C LYS A 34 -2.30 6.80 5.14
N HIS A 35 -2.02 6.88 6.44
CA HIS A 35 -2.81 6.18 7.44
C HIS A 35 -4.23 6.75 7.45
N GLU A 36 -5.23 5.88 7.33
CA GLU A 36 -6.62 6.31 7.17
C GLU A 36 -7.14 7.08 8.38
N LEU A 37 -6.77 6.67 9.58
CA LEU A 37 -7.26 7.29 10.81
C LEU A 37 -6.44 8.50 11.25
N THR A 38 -5.11 8.39 11.22
CA THR A 38 -4.24 9.43 11.77
C THR A 38 -3.77 10.44 10.74
N GLY A 39 -3.85 10.10 9.46
CA GLY A 39 -3.33 10.94 8.39
C GLY A 39 -1.82 10.90 8.24
N THR A 40 -1.15 10.03 8.98
CA THR A 40 0.32 9.91 8.90
C THR A 40 0.73 9.42 7.52
N ILE A 41 1.72 10.10 6.94
CA ILE A 41 2.27 9.73 5.64
C ILE A 41 3.47 8.83 5.86
N ILE A 42 3.47 7.68 5.22
CA ILE A 42 4.62 6.78 5.22
C ILE A 42 5.03 6.47 3.79
N LYS A 43 6.30 6.14 3.62
CA LYS A 43 6.84 5.72 2.34
C LYS A 43 7.20 4.26 2.41
N SER A 44 6.77 3.49 1.43
CA SER A 44 7.02 2.07 1.36
C SER A 44 7.48 1.69 -0.04
N THR A 45 7.63 0.41 -0.29
CA THR A 45 8.00 -0.09 -1.61
C THR A 45 6.91 -0.98 -2.17
N ILE A 46 6.91 -1.13 -3.49
CA ILE A 46 5.91 -1.94 -4.18
C ILE A 46 5.94 -3.41 -3.71
N GLY A 47 7.11 -3.89 -3.30
CA GLY A 47 7.24 -5.25 -2.78
C GLY A 47 6.43 -5.49 -1.51
N CYS A 48 6.24 -4.47 -0.69
CA CYS A 48 5.44 -4.56 0.52
C CYS A 48 3.93 -4.65 0.24
N LEU A 49 3.52 -4.27 -0.99
CA LEU A 49 2.13 -4.27 -1.40
C LEU A 49 1.87 -5.26 -2.54
N ASN A 50 2.72 -6.25 -2.69
CA ASN A 50 2.57 -7.24 -3.75
C ASN A 50 1.29 -8.07 -3.52
N PRO A 51 0.34 -8.08 -4.48
CA PRO A 51 -0.90 -8.84 -4.33
C PRO A 51 -0.70 -10.36 -4.35
N ASP A 52 0.48 -10.85 -4.71
CA ASP A 52 0.74 -12.28 -4.89
C ASP A 52 1.16 -13.02 -3.62
N GLY A 53 1.07 -12.39 -2.46
CA GLY A 53 1.01 -13.18 -1.25
C GLY A 53 2.15 -13.08 -0.23
N PHE A 54 3.28 -12.49 -0.56
CA PHE A 54 4.38 -12.34 0.42
C PHE A 54 4.54 -10.90 0.93
N ALA A 55 3.56 -10.07 0.64
CA ALA A 55 3.57 -8.67 1.03
C ALA A 55 3.17 -8.50 2.49
N GLU A 56 3.64 -7.41 3.08
CA GLU A 56 3.25 -7.03 4.45
C GLU A 56 1.84 -6.44 4.50
N TYR A 57 1.30 -6.02 3.35
CA TYR A 57 0.00 -5.38 3.25
C TYR A 57 -0.94 -6.23 2.41
N GLN A 58 -2.21 -6.18 2.76
CA GLN A 58 -3.26 -6.87 2.05
C GLN A 58 -4.26 -5.85 1.51
N ARG A 59 -4.61 -5.97 0.23
CA ARG A 59 -5.59 -5.09 -0.39
C ARG A 59 -6.98 -5.32 0.23
N ILE A 60 -7.65 -4.22 0.53
CA ILE A 60 -9.02 -4.25 1.00
C ILE A 60 -9.94 -3.99 -0.19
N GLU A 61 -10.85 -4.90 -0.42
CA GLU A 61 -11.89 -4.71 -1.42
C GLU A 61 -13.14 -4.17 -0.73
N GLU A 62 -13.67 -3.11 -1.28
CA GLU A 62 -14.92 -2.53 -0.79
C GLU A 62 -16.07 -2.87 -1.73
#